data_b6267e6af86656b3321d0f2c0765033e
#
_entry.id   b6267e6af86656b3321d0f2c0765033e
#
_cell.length_a   1.000
_cell.length_b   1.000
_cell.length_c   1.000
_cell.angle_alpha   90.00
_cell.angle_beta   90.00
_cell.angle_gamma   90.00
#
_symmetry.space_group_name_H-M   'P 1'
#
loop_
_entity.id
_entity.type
_entity.pdbx_description
1 polymer ?
#
loop_
_entity_poly.entity_id
_entity_poly.type
_entity_poly.pdbx_seq_one_letter_code
_entity_poly.pdbx_strand_id
1 'polypeptide(L)'
;ASDVYKRQMNTLIIDAKSGTSGAGRGAKLPNLYCEVNENIKAYGVASHRHTPEIEEQLGYASGEQVVLNFTPHLVPMNRGILVTEYASLKKEVTYEDIKAIYEKYYDKEQFIRLLPEGVCPETKWVEGSNYVDINFKIDPRTNRIILMGAIDNLVKGAAGQAVQNMNLMFGLPENEGLNLVPMFP
;
A
#
# COMPACT_ATOMS: atom_id res chain seq x y z
N ALA A 1 19.25 -25.34 10.59
CA ALA A 1 19.35 -24.57 9.33
C ALA A 1 18.00 -23.99 8.89
N SER A 2 16.88 -24.71 9.06
CA SER A 2 15.55 -24.23 8.65
C SER A 2 15.03 -23.05 9.48
N ASP A 3 15.44 -22.88 10.72
CA ASP A 3 14.94 -21.85 11.62
C ASP A 3 15.56 -20.45 11.35
N VAL A 4 16.77 -20.41 10.82
CA VAL A 4 17.46 -19.15 10.50
C VAL A 4 16.83 -18.49 9.25
N TYR A 5 16.39 -19.28 8.29
CA TYR A 5 15.69 -18.78 7.10
C TYR A 5 14.27 -18.30 7.40
N LYS A 6 13.54 -19.00 8.27
CA LYS A 6 12.19 -18.58 8.70
C LYS A 6 12.17 -17.25 9.45
N ARG A 7 13.22 -16.93 10.21
CA ARG A 7 13.30 -15.66 10.95
C ARG A 7 13.50 -14.43 10.06
N GLN A 8 14.00 -14.57 8.83
CA GLN A 8 14.28 -13.43 7.95
C GLN A 8 13.06 -12.92 7.19
N MET A 9 12.03 -13.75 6.97
CA MET A 9 10.76 -13.32 6.35
C MET A 9 9.79 -12.71 7.39
N ASN A 10 10.01 -12.92 8.69
CA ASN A 10 9.17 -12.40 9.77
C ASN A 10 9.49 -10.94 10.17
N THR A 11 10.24 -10.20 9.35
CA THR A 11 10.63 -8.81 9.66
C THR A 11 9.79 -7.77 8.94
N LEU A 12 8.82 -8.20 8.14
CA LEU A 12 7.96 -7.28 7.40
C LEU A 12 6.92 -6.68 8.34
N ILE A 13 6.97 -5.37 8.46
CA ILE A 13 6.02 -4.57 9.24
C ILE A 13 5.36 -3.60 8.28
N ILE A 14 4.03 -3.60 8.27
CA ILE A 14 3.21 -2.71 7.44
C ILE A 14 2.37 -1.83 8.36
N ASP A 15 2.60 -0.54 8.26
CA ASP A 15 1.87 0.49 8.99
C ASP A 15 1.06 1.34 8.01
N ALA A 16 -0.27 1.23 8.07
CA ALA A 16 -1.18 1.87 7.14
C ALA A 16 -2.00 2.97 7.82
N LYS A 17 -2.13 4.12 7.18
CA LYS A 17 -2.98 5.25 7.58
C LYS A 17 -4.12 5.34 6.59
N SER A 18 -5.35 5.09 7.05
CA SER A 18 -6.54 5.01 6.21
C SER A 18 -7.54 6.11 6.54
N GLY A 19 -8.06 6.74 5.50
CA GLY A 19 -9.19 7.66 5.60
C GLY A 19 -10.48 6.96 6.02
N THR A 20 -11.38 7.74 6.61
CA THR A 20 -12.61 7.24 7.26
C THR A 20 -13.65 6.64 6.33
N SER A 21 -13.68 7.08 5.06
CA SER A 21 -14.62 6.56 4.07
C SER A 21 -14.44 5.05 3.78
N GLY A 22 -13.27 4.48 4.09
CA GLY A 22 -13.02 3.04 4.00
C GLY A 22 -13.88 2.18 4.94
N ALA A 23 -14.43 2.77 6.00
CA ALA A 23 -15.37 2.12 6.91
C ALA A 23 -16.79 1.94 6.31
N GLY A 24 -17.07 2.52 5.13
CA GLY A 24 -18.35 2.49 4.46
C GLY A 24 -19.36 3.48 5.05
N ARG A 25 -20.61 3.43 4.53
CA ARG A 25 -21.67 4.40 4.87
C ARG A 25 -22.41 4.09 6.18
N GLY A 26 -22.24 2.90 6.74
CA GLY A 26 -22.87 2.51 8.00
C GLY A 26 -22.35 3.30 9.18
N ALA A 27 -23.22 4.04 9.88
CA ALA A 27 -22.83 4.75 11.08
C ALA A 27 -22.51 3.76 12.21
N LYS A 28 -21.27 3.79 12.66
CA LYS A 28 -20.78 3.04 13.84
C LYS A 28 -20.02 4.01 14.73
N LEU A 29 -20.07 3.81 16.03
CA LEU A 29 -19.40 4.70 16.98
C LEU A 29 -17.96 5.07 16.56
N PRO A 30 -17.09 4.12 16.15
CA PRO A 30 -15.70 4.45 15.82
C PRO A 30 -15.50 5.33 14.58
N ASN A 31 -16.51 5.50 13.72
CA ASN A 31 -16.43 6.31 12.50
C ASN A 31 -17.39 7.52 12.48
N LEU A 32 -17.99 7.85 13.64
CA LEU A 32 -18.73 9.11 13.79
C LEU A 32 -17.78 10.30 13.75
N TYR A 33 -18.27 11.42 13.23
CA TYR A 33 -17.45 12.64 13.07
C TYR A 33 -16.76 13.07 14.37
N CYS A 34 -17.49 13.12 15.49
CA CYS A 34 -16.94 13.52 16.79
C CYS A 34 -15.90 12.54 17.36
N GLU A 35 -15.90 11.29 16.88
CA GLU A 35 -14.93 10.27 17.32
C GLU A 35 -13.67 10.26 16.45
N VAL A 36 -13.78 10.72 15.21
CA VAL A 36 -12.70 10.69 14.23
C VAL A 36 -11.98 12.02 14.11
N ASN A 37 -12.72 13.14 14.24
CA ASN A 37 -12.16 14.46 14.09
C ASN A 37 -11.03 14.70 15.11
N GLU A 38 -9.88 15.20 14.63
CA GLU A 38 -8.69 15.45 15.44
C GLU A 38 -8.17 14.23 16.23
N ASN A 39 -8.45 13.02 15.74
CA ASN A 39 -8.08 11.76 16.39
C ASN A 39 -7.42 10.79 15.42
N ILE A 40 -6.35 10.14 15.85
CA ILE A 40 -5.68 9.04 15.14
C ILE A 40 -5.66 7.83 16.06
N LYS A 41 -6.13 6.68 15.56
CA LYS A 41 -6.14 5.44 16.34
C LYS A 41 -5.81 4.21 15.50
N ALA A 42 -5.03 3.29 16.06
CA ALA A 42 -4.86 1.96 15.51
C ALA A 42 -6.16 1.15 15.65
N TYR A 43 -6.43 0.27 14.70
CA TYR A 43 -7.55 -0.67 14.78
C TYR A 43 -7.17 -2.03 14.21
N GLY A 44 -7.87 -3.08 14.63
CA GLY A 44 -7.62 -4.44 14.15
C GLY A 44 -6.19 -4.94 14.37
N VAL A 45 -5.51 -4.43 15.41
CA VAL A 45 -4.11 -4.79 15.70
C VAL A 45 -4.00 -6.29 15.89
N ALA A 46 -3.08 -6.92 15.15
CA ALA A 46 -2.85 -8.37 15.11
C ALA A 46 -4.10 -9.24 14.79
N SER A 47 -5.20 -8.62 14.31
CA SER A 47 -6.46 -9.31 14.03
C SER A 47 -7.22 -8.77 12.83
N HIS A 48 -6.58 -7.91 12.02
CA HIS A 48 -7.22 -7.32 10.85
C HIS A 48 -7.51 -8.36 9.77
N ARG A 49 -8.73 -8.31 9.21
CA ARG A 49 -9.23 -9.30 8.23
C ARG A 49 -8.40 -9.39 6.94
N HIS A 50 -7.68 -8.32 6.57
CA HIS A 50 -6.83 -8.33 5.37
C HIS A 50 -5.43 -8.92 5.62
N THR A 51 -5.04 -9.17 6.88
CA THR A 51 -3.70 -9.74 7.17
C THR A 51 -3.48 -11.06 6.42
N PRO A 52 -4.39 -12.05 6.48
CA PRO A 52 -4.20 -13.30 5.74
C PRO A 52 -4.11 -13.12 4.22
N GLU A 53 -4.90 -12.19 3.66
CA GLU A 53 -4.89 -11.87 2.22
C GLU A 53 -3.55 -11.26 1.81
N ILE A 54 -3.01 -10.32 2.60
CA ILE A 54 -1.71 -9.71 2.33
C ILE A 54 -0.60 -10.77 2.39
N GLU A 55 -0.62 -11.63 3.41
CA GLU A 55 0.34 -12.74 3.56
C GLU A 55 0.26 -13.70 2.38
N GLU A 56 -0.95 -14.06 1.93
CA GLU A 56 -1.18 -14.93 0.79
C GLU A 56 -0.63 -14.33 -0.52
N GLN A 57 -0.96 -13.07 -0.82
CA GLN A 57 -0.51 -12.40 -2.05
C GLN A 57 1.01 -12.21 -2.08
N LEU A 58 1.62 -11.83 -0.97
CA LEU A 58 3.07 -11.76 -0.85
C LEU A 58 3.71 -13.15 -0.93
N GLY A 59 3.05 -14.17 -0.41
CA GLY A 59 3.45 -15.57 -0.54
C GLY A 59 3.48 -16.03 -2.00
N TYR A 60 2.45 -15.72 -2.78
CA TYR A 60 2.42 -16.00 -4.22
C TYR A 60 3.54 -15.27 -4.98
N ALA A 61 3.77 -14.00 -4.66
CA ALA A 61 4.81 -13.22 -5.31
C ALA A 61 6.23 -13.68 -4.98
N SER A 62 6.47 -14.14 -3.74
CA SER A 62 7.80 -14.56 -3.26
C SER A 62 8.08 -16.06 -3.47
N GLY A 63 7.05 -16.88 -3.67
CA GLY A 63 7.15 -18.33 -3.68
C GLY A 63 7.42 -18.95 -2.31
N GLU A 64 7.30 -18.18 -1.22
CA GLU A 64 7.56 -18.61 0.15
C GLU A 64 6.41 -18.18 1.07
N GLN A 65 6.23 -18.89 2.19
CA GLN A 65 5.27 -18.45 3.20
C GLN A 65 5.73 -17.14 3.84
N VAL A 66 4.87 -16.13 3.80
CA VAL A 66 5.09 -14.82 4.43
C VAL A 66 4.25 -14.72 5.69
N VAL A 67 4.85 -14.21 6.76
CA VAL A 67 4.16 -13.80 8.00
C VAL A 67 4.60 -12.38 8.31
N LEU A 68 3.64 -11.51 8.58
CA LEU A 68 3.91 -10.09 8.77
C LEU A 68 3.12 -9.45 9.92
N ASN A 69 3.54 -8.29 10.34
CA ASN A 69 2.74 -7.42 11.20
C ASN A 69 2.05 -6.35 10.35
N PHE A 70 0.72 -6.36 10.34
CA PHE A 70 -0.10 -5.33 9.71
C PHE A 70 -0.86 -4.53 10.78
N THR A 71 -0.61 -3.22 10.82
CA THR A 71 -1.26 -2.33 11.79
C THR A 71 -1.88 -1.14 11.05
N PRO A 72 -3.17 -1.19 10.74
CA PRO A 72 -3.85 -0.03 10.18
C PRO A 72 -4.26 0.99 11.23
N HIS A 73 -4.28 2.26 10.83
CA HIS A 73 -4.72 3.39 11.63
C HIS A 73 -5.84 4.12 10.91
N LEU A 74 -6.87 4.50 11.65
CA LEU A 74 -7.87 5.44 11.17
C LEU A 74 -7.36 6.86 11.44
N VAL A 75 -7.34 7.68 10.37
CA VAL A 75 -6.86 9.07 10.44
C VAL A 75 -7.99 10.03 10.07
N PRO A 76 -7.97 11.29 10.58
CA PRO A 76 -9.06 12.25 10.41
C PRO A 76 -9.04 12.90 9.01
N MET A 77 -9.10 12.07 7.98
CA MET A 77 -9.27 12.47 6.59
C MET A 77 -10.35 11.62 5.93
N ASN A 78 -11.01 12.14 4.90
CA ASN A 78 -12.06 11.40 4.21
C ASN A 78 -11.50 10.30 3.33
N ARG A 79 -10.50 10.61 2.52
CA ARG A 79 -9.96 9.76 1.45
C ARG A 79 -8.47 9.52 1.64
N GLY A 80 -8.00 8.43 1.05
CA GLY A 80 -6.59 8.09 0.96
C GLY A 80 -6.17 6.97 1.90
N ILE A 81 -5.18 6.21 1.46
CA ILE A 81 -4.37 5.30 2.28
C ILE A 81 -2.92 5.66 2.02
N LEU A 82 -2.18 5.89 3.10
CA LEU A 82 -0.72 5.97 3.09
C LEU A 82 -0.17 4.76 3.83
N VAL A 83 0.71 4.03 3.16
CA VAL A 83 1.38 2.86 3.75
C VAL A 83 2.86 3.15 3.92
N THR A 84 3.40 2.73 5.05
CA THR A 84 4.84 2.66 5.27
C THR A 84 5.19 1.25 5.73
N GLU A 85 6.09 0.61 5.01
CA GLU A 85 6.48 -0.77 5.25
C GLU A 85 7.97 -0.84 5.57
N TYR A 86 8.34 -1.75 6.44
CA TYR A 86 9.72 -1.94 6.89
C TYR A 86 10.10 -3.40 6.73
N ALA A 87 11.21 -3.65 6.04
CA ALA A 87 11.77 -4.99 5.91
C ALA A 87 13.29 -4.98 6.07
N SER A 88 13.83 -6.03 6.65
CA SER A 88 15.28 -6.22 6.72
C SER A 88 15.80 -6.72 5.37
N LEU A 89 16.89 -6.14 4.92
CA LEU A 89 17.57 -6.59 3.70
C LEU A 89 18.39 -7.86 3.98
N LYS A 90 18.30 -8.84 3.09
CA LYS A 90 19.05 -10.10 3.18
C LYS A 90 20.54 -9.92 2.82
N LYS A 91 20.87 -8.86 2.09
CA LYS A 91 22.21 -8.48 1.65
C LYS A 91 22.29 -6.97 1.47
N GLU A 92 23.46 -6.44 1.38
CA GLU A 92 23.66 -5.06 0.96
C GLU A 92 23.17 -4.88 -0.48
N VAL A 93 22.42 -3.82 -0.72
CA VAL A 93 21.88 -3.43 -2.03
C VAL A 93 21.98 -1.91 -2.17
N THR A 94 22.13 -1.46 -3.40
CA THR A 94 22.12 -0.03 -3.72
C THR A 94 20.70 0.47 -4.03
N TYR A 95 20.53 1.79 -4.09
CA TYR A 95 19.30 2.41 -4.58
C TYR A 95 18.97 1.93 -6.00
N GLU A 96 19.96 1.89 -6.88
CA GLU A 96 19.79 1.50 -8.27
C GLU A 96 19.39 0.02 -8.42
N ASP A 97 19.87 -0.87 -7.55
CA ASP A 97 19.45 -2.28 -7.55
C ASP A 97 17.95 -2.41 -7.28
N ILE A 98 17.44 -1.68 -6.29
CA ILE A 98 16.02 -1.72 -5.95
C ILE A 98 15.18 -1.00 -7.01
N LYS A 99 15.64 0.15 -7.49
CA LYS A 99 14.98 0.89 -8.57
C LYS A 99 14.80 0.02 -9.82
N ALA A 100 15.85 -0.68 -10.24
CA ALA A 100 15.81 -1.57 -11.39
C ALA A 100 14.75 -2.70 -11.23
N ILE A 101 14.54 -3.18 -9.98
CA ILE A 101 13.47 -4.14 -9.70
C ILE A 101 12.10 -3.50 -9.91
N TYR A 102 11.86 -2.29 -9.38
CA TYR A 102 10.60 -1.59 -9.57
C TYR A 102 10.33 -1.29 -11.04
N GLU A 103 11.32 -0.78 -11.78
CA GLU A 103 11.20 -0.51 -13.22
C GLU A 103 10.88 -1.78 -14.00
N LYS A 104 11.54 -2.90 -13.69
CA LYS A 104 11.27 -4.20 -14.33
C LYS A 104 9.80 -4.62 -14.22
N TYR A 105 9.17 -4.38 -13.07
CA TYR A 105 7.81 -4.82 -12.81
C TYR A 105 6.75 -3.77 -13.19
N TYR A 106 7.09 -2.47 -13.10
CA TYR A 106 6.08 -1.41 -13.13
C TYR A 106 6.27 -0.35 -14.21
N ASP A 107 7.38 -0.37 -14.99
CA ASP A 107 7.64 0.64 -16.04
C ASP A 107 6.51 0.72 -17.10
N LYS A 108 5.81 -0.39 -17.33
CA LYS A 108 4.70 -0.48 -18.28
C LYS A 108 3.32 -0.37 -17.64
N GLU A 109 3.25 -0.27 -16.32
CA GLU A 109 2.00 -0.26 -15.57
C GLU A 109 1.47 1.16 -15.45
N GLN A 110 0.45 1.48 -16.23
CA GLN A 110 -0.10 2.84 -16.37
C GLN A 110 -0.49 3.47 -15.03
N PHE A 111 -0.99 2.68 -14.08
CA PHE A 111 -1.51 3.20 -12.80
C PHE A 111 -0.48 3.22 -11.68
N ILE A 112 0.75 2.76 -11.92
CA ILE A 112 1.80 2.75 -10.89
C ILE A 112 2.85 3.80 -11.23
N ARG A 113 3.09 4.73 -10.31
CA ARG A 113 4.09 5.79 -10.47
C ARG A 113 5.19 5.60 -9.44
N LEU A 114 6.37 5.20 -9.90
CA LEU A 114 7.58 5.25 -9.07
C LEU A 114 8.05 6.71 -9.02
N LEU A 115 7.96 7.31 -7.84
CA LEU A 115 8.33 8.70 -7.65
C LEU A 115 9.86 8.89 -7.69
N PRO A 116 10.34 10.11 -8.03
CA PRO A 116 11.77 10.41 -7.99
C PRO A 116 12.40 10.14 -6.63
N GLU A 117 13.70 9.87 -6.61
CA GLU A 117 14.43 9.64 -5.36
C GLU A 117 14.22 10.80 -4.36
N GLY A 118 13.93 10.43 -3.12
CA GLY A 118 13.71 11.38 -2.02
C GLY A 118 12.31 11.99 -1.97
N VAL A 119 11.44 11.74 -2.95
CA VAL A 119 10.06 12.20 -2.95
C VAL A 119 9.16 11.16 -2.27
N CYS A 120 8.50 11.54 -1.18
CA CYS A 120 7.57 10.65 -0.49
C CYS A 120 6.17 10.71 -1.12
N PRO A 121 5.46 9.57 -1.27
CA PRO A 121 4.07 9.58 -1.73
C PRO A 121 3.15 10.36 -0.79
N GLU A 122 2.18 11.06 -1.37
CA GLU A 122 1.15 11.80 -0.63
C GLU A 122 -0.25 11.38 -1.11
N THR A 123 -1.18 11.25 -0.18
CA THR A 123 -2.56 10.84 -0.51
C THR A 123 -3.28 11.84 -1.43
N LYS A 124 -2.95 13.11 -1.35
CA LYS A 124 -3.51 14.16 -2.20
C LYS A 124 -3.21 13.96 -3.70
N TRP A 125 -2.02 13.46 -4.03
CA TRP A 125 -1.60 13.29 -5.42
C TRP A 125 -2.30 12.15 -6.15
N VAL A 126 -3.01 11.32 -5.43
CA VAL A 126 -3.74 10.16 -5.97
C VAL A 126 -5.24 10.25 -5.75
N GLU A 127 -5.72 11.26 -5.02
CA GLU A 127 -7.13 11.42 -4.67
C GLU A 127 -8.02 11.50 -5.91
N GLY A 128 -9.07 10.67 -5.95
CA GLY A 128 -10.02 10.59 -7.05
C GLY A 128 -9.52 9.83 -8.28
N SER A 129 -8.32 9.27 -8.25
CA SER A 129 -7.72 8.55 -9.37
C SER A 129 -7.44 7.09 -9.07
N ASN A 130 -7.13 6.32 -10.13
CA ASN A 130 -6.71 4.92 -9.99
C ASN A 130 -5.18 4.78 -9.86
N TYR A 131 -4.45 5.88 -9.67
CA TYR A 131 -3.01 5.84 -9.51
C TYR A 131 -2.58 5.30 -8.16
N VAL A 132 -1.40 4.68 -8.16
CA VAL A 132 -0.62 4.28 -6.98
C VAL A 132 0.71 5.00 -7.07
N ASP A 133 1.02 5.84 -6.10
CA ASP A 133 2.34 6.43 -5.94
C ASP A 133 3.16 5.56 -4.99
N ILE A 134 4.34 5.18 -5.42
CA ILE A 134 5.25 4.35 -4.64
C ILE A 134 6.64 4.98 -4.60
N ASN A 135 7.35 4.75 -3.51
CA ASN A 135 8.76 5.02 -3.40
C ASN A 135 9.39 4.17 -2.29
N PHE A 136 10.69 4.19 -2.21
CA PHE A 136 11.45 3.46 -1.19
C PHE A 136 12.67 4.24 -0.72
N LYS A 137 13.17 3.87 0.45
CA LYS A 137 14.43 4.35 1.01
C LYS A 137 15.18 3.20 1.66
N ILE A 138 16.47 3.11 1.42
CA ILE A 138 17.36 2.21 2.15
C ILE A 138 17.93 2.99 3.34
N ASP A 139 17.77 2.46 4.54
CA ASP A 139 18.45 2.98 5.75
C ASP A 139 19.70 2.12 6.02
N PRO A 140 20.89 2.62 5.69
CA PRO A 140 22.14 1.85 5.86
C PRO A 140 22.49 1.62 7.33
N ARG A 141 21.97 2.43 8.26
CA ARG A 141 22.25 2.27 9.70
C ARG A 141 21.56 1.04 10.29
N THR A 142 20.41 0.67 9.73
CA THR A 142 19.59 -0.44 10.23
C THR A 142 19.59 -1.64 9.28
N ASN A 143 20.19 -1.50 8.11
CA ASN A 143 20.12 -2.46 7.00
C ASN A 143 18.66 -2.82 6.64
N ARG A 144 17.80 -1.81 6.58
CA ARG A 144 16.38 -1.96 6.25
C ARG A 144 16.02 -1.17 5.01
N ILE A 145 15.06 -1.71 4.28
CA ILE A 145 14.32 -0.97 3.27
C ILE A 145 13.02 -0.45 3.89
N ILE A 146 12.71 0.80 3.59
CA ILE A 146 11.45 1.45 3.93
C ILE A 146 10.71 1.64 2.61
N LEU A 147 9.56 1.00 2.47
CA LEU A 147 8.71 1.12 1.30
C LEU A 147 7.55 2.05 1.64
N MET A 148 7.14 2.87 0.70
CA MET A 148 6.06 3.83 0.88
C MET A 148 5.10 3.74 -0.28
N GLY A 149 3.80 3.83 0.01
CA GLY A 149 2.76 3.82 -1.02
C GLY A 149 1.57 4.67 -0.64
N ALA A 150 0.96 5.32 -1.64
CA ALA A 150 -0.26 6.08 -1.47
C ALA A 150 -1.27 5.71 -2.56
N ILE A 151 -2.54 5.57 -2.15
CA ILE A 151 -3.68 5.32 -3.05
C ILE A 151 -4.90 6.10 -2.59
N ASP A 152 -5.87 6.30 -3.49
CA ASP A 152 -7.24 6.60 -3.10
C ASP A 152 -7.93 5.32 -2.63
N ASN A 153 -8.41 5.31 -1.38
CA ASN A 153 -9.02 4.14 -0.75
C ASN A 153 -10.36 3.72 -1.36
N LEU A 154 -11.07 4.59 -2.07
CA LEU A 154 -12.35 4.29 -2.72
C LEU A 154 -12.22 4.04 -4.23
N VAL A 155 -11.17 4.55 -4.87
CA VAL A 155 -10.90 4.31 -6.29
C VAL A 155 -9.95 3.11 -6.42
N LYS A 156 -8.63 3.29 -6.31
CA LYS A 156 -7.68 2.19 -6.45
C LYS A 156 -7.87 1.12 -5.35
N GLY A 157 -8.19 1.54 -4.14
CA GLY A 157 -8.44 0.64 -3.00
C GLY A 157 -9.78 -0.10 -3.05
N ALA A 158 -10.69 0.23 -3.97
CA ALA A 158 -12.03 -0.37 -4.04
C ALA A 158 -12.60 -0.39 -5.48
N ALA A 159 -13.46 0.59 -5.82
CA ALA A 159 -14.23 0.56 -7.07
C ALA A 159 -13.35 0.62 -8.32
N GLY A 160 -12.30 1.41 -8.32
CA GLY A 160 -11.38 1.53 -9.47
C GLY A 160 -10.66 0.22 -9.75
N GLN A 161 -10.19 -0.48 -8.71
CA GLN A 161 -9.59 -1.80 -8.89
C GLN A 161 -10.60 -2.84 -9.39
N ALA A 162 -11.86 -2.76 -8.95
CA ALA A 162 -12.91 -3.65 -9.46
C ALA A 162 -13.16 -3.42 -10.95
N VAL A 163 -13.23 -2.16 -11.41
CA VAL A 163 -13.36 -1.81 -12.83
C VAL A 163 -12.13 -2.26 -13.61
N GLN A 164 -10.92 -2.05 -13.10
CA GLN A 164 -9.67 -2.50 -13.73
C GLN A 164 -9.67 -4.02 -13.93
N ASN A 165 -10.05 -4.79 -12.90
CA ASN A 165 -10.16 -6.24 -13.00
C ASN A 165 -11.25 -6.66 -14.01
N MET A 166 -12.39 -5.99 -14.02
CA MET A 166 -13.45 -6.22 -15.02
C MET A 166 -12.92 -6.00 -16.44
N ASN A 167 -12.20 -4.91 -16.69
CA ASN A 167 -11.63 -4.61 -18.00
C ASN A 167 -10.72 -5.76 -18.46
N LEU A 168 -9.82 -6.22 -17.61
CA LEU A 168 -8.93 -7.35 -17.91
C LEU A 168 -9.72 -8.64 -18.18
N MET A 169 -10.73 -8.96 -17.38
CA MET A 169 -11.55 -10.17 -17.54
C MET A 169 -12.34 -10.19 -18.85
N PHE A 170 -12.77 -9.04 -19.34
CA PHE A 170 -13.52 -8.90 -20.60
C PHE A 170 -12.67 -8.53 -21.81
N GLY A 171 -11.33 -8.47 -21.65
CA GLY A 171 -10.41 -8.12 -22.75
C GLY A 171 -10.52 -6.69 -23.23
N LEU A 172 -11.03 -5.79 -22.39
CA LEU A 172 -11.06 -4.35 -22.63
C LEU A 172 -9.70 -3.72 -22.33
N PRO A 173 -9.41 -2.51 -22.84
CA PRO A 173 -8.25 -1.75 -22.38
C PRO A 173 -8.29 -1.62 -20.84
N GLU A 174 -7.19 -1.93 -20.17
CA GLU A 174 -7.11 -1.98 -18.70
C GLU A 174 -7.58 -0.67 -18.04
N ASN A 175 -7.34 0.44 -18.72
CA ASN A 175 -7.65 1.80 -18.25
C ASN A 175 -9.02 2.32 -18.71
N GLU A 176 -9.85 1.51 -19.35
CA GLU A 176 -11.16 1.95 -19.83
C GLU A 176 -12.02 2.47 -18.67
N GLY A 177 -12.46 3.73 -18.77
CA GLY A 177 -13.21 4.42 -17.72
C GLY A 177 -12.41 4.82 -16.48
N LEU A 178 -11.09 4.61 -16.43
CA LEU A 178 -10.23 4.85 -15.26
C LEU A 178 -9.20 5.97 -15.47
N ASN A 179 -9.19 6.63 -16.61
CA ASN A 179 -8.26 7.74 -16.92
C ASN A 179 -8.66 9.04 -16.19
N LEU A 180 -8.86 8.93 -14.87
CA LEU A 180 -9.20 10.06 -14.02
C LEU A 180 -7.92 10.79 -13.60
N VAL A 181 -7.96 12.11 -13.70
CA VAL A 181 -6.90 12.98 -13.16
C VAL A 181 -7.13 13.14 -11.67
N PRO A 182 -6.09 13.09 -10.82
CA PRO A 182 -6.22 13.40 -9.41
C PRO A 182 -6.88 14.77 -9.19
N MET A 183 -7.76 14.86 -8.19
CA MET A 183 -8.55 16.07 -7.93
C MET A 183 -7.76 17.17 -7.24
N PHE A 184 -6.55 16.89 -6.80
CA PHE A 184 -5.71 17.87 -6.12
C PHE A 184 -4.75 18.53 -7.13
N PRO A 185 -4.71 19.87 -7.18
CA PRO A 185 -3.77 20.63 -8.00
C PRO A 185 -2.34 20.61 -7.42
#